data_b409af12b8c994666c5c112eeef69b6f
#
_entry.id   b409af12b8c994666c5c112eeef69b6f
#
_cell.length_a   1.000
_cell.length_b   1.000
_cell.length_c   1.000
_cell.angle_alpha   90.00
_cell.angle_beta   90.00
_cell.angle_gamma   90.00
#
_symmetry.space_group_name_H-M   'P 1'
#
loop_
_entity.id
_entity.type
_entity.pdbx_description
1 polymer ?
#
loop_
_entity_poly.entity_id
_entity_poly.type
_entity_poly.pdbx_seq_one_letter_code
_entity_poly.pdbx_strand_id
1 'polypeptide(L)'
;MLKPTPPRTRRARDLRAASTDVEHKLWSVLRKRQLAGTKFRRQLPIDRYFADFACLEARLIVELDGSQHMEAQAAYDAERTRALEAAGWFVMRFWNNDVIDNIQGVAEAILAQLKLARG
;
A
#
# COMPACT_ATOMS: atom_id res chain seq x y z
N MET A 1 0.78 -8.37 14.06
CA MET A 1 0.31 -8.29 14.09
C MET A 1 -0.11 -7.99 13.96
N LEU A 2 -0.29 -7.82 13.33
CA LEU A 2 -0.67 -7.45 13.15
C LEU A 2 -1.44 -7.22 13.09
N LYS A 3 -1.66 -7.14 12.73
CA LYS A 3 -2.49 -6.77 12.71
C LYS A 3 -3.33 -7.15 13.32
N PRO A 4 -3.56 -7.15 13.54
CA PRO A 4 -4.21 -7.29 14.12
C PRO A 4 -4.80 -7.69 14.70
N THR A 5 -4.99 -7.71 15.01
CA THR A 5 -5.50 -8.00 15.71
C THR A 5 -6.59 -8.10 15.85
N PRO A 6 -7.03 -8.40 16.11
CA PRO A 6 -8.02 -8.75 16.13
C PRO A 6 -8.98 -8.28 16.41
N PRO A 7 -9.11 -8.12 16.89
CA PRO A 7 -10.23 -7.79 17.23
C PRO A 7 -10.67 -6.74 16.59
N ARG A 8 -10.62 -6.84 15.65
CA ARG A 8 -10.99 -6.01 15.04
C ARG A 8 -12.28 -5.92 15.16
N THR A 9 -12.97 -5.81 15.57
CA THR A 9 -14.24 -5.70 15.90
C THR A 9 -15.06 -5.00 14.89
N ARG A 10 -16.26 -4.52 15.21
CA ARG A 10 -17.11 -3.87 14.32
C ARG A 10 -16.52 -2.67 13.76
N ARG A 11 -15.85 -1.87 14.51
CA ARG A 11 -15.22 -0.69 14.04
C ARG A 11 -14.22 -0.98 12.95
N ALA A 12 -13.45 -2.03 13.12
CA ALA A 12 -12.51 -2.41 12.12
C ALA A 12 -13.20 -2.84 10.84
N ARG A 13 -14.37 -3.43 10.99
CA ARG A 13 -15.14 -3.85 9.84
C ARG A 13 -15.63 -2.66 9.04
N ASP A 14 -16.11 -1.62 9.71
CA ASP A 14 -16.59 -0.42 9.04
C ASP A 14 -15.46 0.27 8.32
N LEU A 15 -14.30 0.37 8.96
CA LEU A 15 -13.14 0.97 8.34
C LEU A 15 -12.68 0.18 7.13
N ARG A 16 -12.79 -1.13 7.23
CA ARG A 16 -12.38 -1.98 6.14
C ARG A 16 -13.29 -1.83 4.94
N ALA A 17 -14.58 -1.62 5.15
CA ALA A 17 -15.51 -1.43 4.04
C ALA A 17 -15.13 -0.20 3.23
N ALA A 18 -14.81 0.90 3.90
CA ALA A 18 -14.40 2.10 3.20
C ALA A 18 -13.08 1.91 2.48
N SER A 19 -12.14 1.22 3.12
CA SER A 19 -10.85 0.95 2.51
C SER A 19 -10.95 0.05 1.31
N THR A 20 -11.91 -0.87 1.34
CA THR A 20 -12.07 -1.82 0.25
C THR A 20 -12.39 -1.13 -1.07
N ASP A 21 -13.22 -0.08 -1.04
CA ASP A 21 -13.54 0.64 -2.27
C ASP A 21 -12.31 1.31 -2.85
N VAL A 22 -11.51 1.92 -2.00
CA VAL A 22 -10.29 2.58 -2.44
C VAL A 22 -9.28 1.55 -2.95
N GLU A 23 -9.17 0.42 -2.26
CA GLU A 23 -8.28 -0.64 -2.68
C GLU A 23 -8.68 -1.18 -4.05
N HIS A 24 -9.97 -1.36 -4.27
CA HIS A 24 -10.44 -1.83 -5.58
C HIS A 24 -10.13 -0.83 -6.67
N LYS A 25 -10.28 0.44 -6.37
CA LYS A 25 -9.99 1.46 -7.36
C LYS A 25 -8.51 1.45 -7.75
N LEU A 26 -7.63 1.37 -6.76
CA LEU A 26 -6.21 1.32 -7.05
C LEU A 26 -5.85 0.02 -7.75
N TRP A 27 -6.43 -1.10 -7.31
CA TRP A 27 -6.15 -2.38 -7.93
C TRP A 27 -6.56 -2.39 -9.39
N SER A 28 -7.60 -1.65 -9.75
CA SER A 28 -8.06 -1.63 -11.12
C SER A 28 -7.00 -1.10 -12.09
N VAL A 29 -6.06 -0.29 -11.61
CA VAL A 29 -4.98 0.21 -12.46
C VAL A 29 -3.68 -0.57 -12.29
N LEU A 30 -3.56 -1.39 -11.24
CA LEU A 30 -2.35 -2.16 -11.02
C LEU A 30 -2.43 -3.58 -11.56
N ARG A 31 -3.63 -4.12 -11.64
CA ARG A 31 -3.82 -5.51 -12.01
C ARG A 31 -3.49 -5.75 -13.48
N LYS A 32 -3.29 -7.02 -13.81
CA LYS A 32 -3.10 -7.44 -15.20
C LYS A 32 -1.90 -6.79 -15.89
N ARG A 33 -0.91 -6.45 -15.12
CA ARG A 33 0.34 -5.90 -15.66
C ARG A 33 0.12 -4.64 -16.48
N GLN A 34 -0.93 -3.88 -16.16
CA GLN A 34 -1.25 -2.69 -16.91
C GLN A 34 -0.21 -1.59 -16.79
N LEU A 35 0.43 -1.50 -15.64
CA LEU A 35 1.36 -0.44 -15.41
C LEU A 35 2.75 -0.92 -15.80
N ALA A 36 3.23 -0.50 -16.94
CA ALA A 36 4.56 -0.83 -17.45
C ALA A 36 4.83 -2.34 -17.52
N GLY A 37 3.80 -3.12 -17.70
CA GLY A 37 3.93 -4.57 -17.79
C GLY A 37 4.34 -5.22 -16.49
N THR A 38 4.18 -4.53 -15.37
CA THR A 38 4.69 -4.98 -14.08
C THR A 38 3.61 -5.68 -13.28
N LYS A 39 3.97 -6.80 -12.67
CA LYS A 39 3.02 -7.56 -11.88
C LYS A 39 2.96 -7.08 -10.46
N PHE A 40 1.76 -6.73 -10.00
CA PHE A 40 1.51 -6.37 -8.61
C PHE A 40 0.69 -7.45 -7.94
N ARG A 41 0.91 -7.63 -6.66
CA ARG A 41 0.14 -8.56 -5.83
C ARG A 41 -0.51 -7.77 -4.71
N ARG A 42 -1.66 -8.25 -4.26
CA ARG A 42 -2.35 -7.62 -3.14
C ARG A 42 -2.05 -8.39 -1.87
N GLN A 43 -1.97 -7.67 -0.76
CA GLN A 43 -1.82 -8.28 0.56
C GLN A 43 -0.68 -9.26 0.60
N LEU A 44 0.49 -8.81 0.16
CA LEU A 44 1.67 -9.66 0.14
C LEU A 44 2.31 -9.70 1.53
N PRO A 45 2.49 -10.89 2.11
CA PRO A 45 3.19 -10.97 3.38
C PRO A 45 4.68 -10.75 3.17
N ILE A 46 5.26 -9.88 4.00
CA ILE A 46 6.69 -9.61 4.00
C ILE A 46 7.14 -9.63 5.44
N ASP A 47 7.88 -10.64 5.82
CA ASP A 47 8.29 -10.85 7.20
C ASP A 47 7.01 -10.94 8.04
N ARG A 48 6.86 -10.14 9.06
CA ARG A 48 5.66 -10.17 9.89
C ARG A 48 4.64 -9.12 9.50
N TYR A 49 4.86 -8.45 8.37
CA TYR A 49 3.96 -7.41 7.91
C TYR A 49 3.24 -7.85 6.65
N PHE A 50 2.20 -7.11 6.29
CA PHE A 50 1.52 -7.30 5.03
C PHE A 50 1.60 -6.00 4.25
N ALA A 51 1.92 -6.08 2.97
CA ALA A 51 1.91 -4.92 2.11
C ALA A 51 0.57 -4.90 1.37
N ASP A 52 -0.04 -3.74 1.27
CA ASP A 52 -1.32 -3.63 0.56
C ASP A 52 -1.17 -4.07 -0.89
N PHE A 53 -0.20 -3.51 -1.57
CA PHE A 53 0.14 -3.88 -2.94
C PHE A 53 1.65 -3.92 -3.05
N ALA A 54 2.17 -4.89 -3.75
CA ALA A 54 3.61 -5.02 -3.87
C ALA A 54 4.02 -5.59 -5.21
N CYS A 55 5.14 -5.10 -5.72
CA CYS A 55 5.75 -5.59 -6.92
C CYS A 55 7.11 -6.18 -6.55
N LEU A 56 7.23 -7.48 -6.68
CA LEU A 56 8.49 -8.15 -6.33
C LEU A 56 9.63 -7.77 -7.28
N GLU A 57 9.31 -7.59 -8.54
CA GLU A 57 10.34 -7.25 -9.51
C GLU A 57 11.02 -5.94 -9.21
N ALA A 58 10.25 -4.94 -8.83
CA ALA A 58 10.78 -3.62 -8.57
C ALA A 58 11.05 -3.36 -7.09
N ARG A 59 10.71 -4.32 -6.24
CA ARG A 59 10.83 -4.17 -4.79
C ARG A 59 10.09 -2.94 -4.32
N LEU A 60 8.89 -2.77 -4.84
CA LEU A 60 8.07 -1.61 -4.55
C LEU A 60 6.83 -2.00 -3.79
N ILE A 61 6.54 -1.28 -2.72
CA ILE A 61 5.32 -1.44 -1.96
C ILE A 61 4.49 -0.18 -2.11
N VAL A 62 3.19 -0.35 -2.37
CA VAL A 62 2.27 0.78 -2.43
C VAL A 62 1.23 0.58 -1.35
N GLU A 63 1.05 1.59 -0.51
CA GLU A 63 0.13 1.51 0.61
C GLU A 63 -0.86 2.64 0.62
N LEU A 64 -2.03 2.35 1.15
CA LEU A 64 -3.08 3.33 1.29
C LEU A 64 -3.17 3.76 2.75
N ASP A 65 -3.32 5.04 2.94
CA ASP A 65 -3.40 5.59 4.28
C ASP A 65 -4.70 6.38 4.35
N GLY A 66 -5.62 5.89 5.10
CA GLY A 66 -6.96 6.45 5.07
C GLY A 66 -7.35 7.28 6.24
N SER A 67 -6.55 7.35 7.26
CA SER A 67 -7.05 8.01 8.42
C SER A 67 -6.01 8.78 9.16
N GLN A 68 -6.45 9.49 10.14
CA GLN A 68 -5.60 10.19 11.01
C GLN A 68 -4.92 9.24 11.92
N HIS A 69 -3.66 9.40 12.16
CA HIS A 69 -2.92 8.52 13.01
C HIS A 69 -2.79 9.10 14.39
N MET A 70 -2.96 8.26 15.39
CA MET A 70 -2.58 8.63 16.73
C MET A 70 -1.08 8.47 16.81
N GLU A 71 -0.49 9.06 17.80
CA GLU A 71 0.95 9.00 17.93
C GLU A 71 1.50 7.59 18.00
N ALA A 72 0.80 6.71 18.70
CA ALA A 72 1.24 5.33 18.80
C ALA A 72 1.22 4.65 17.44
N GLN A 73 0.18 4.94 16.66
CA GLN A 73 0.06 4.36 15.33
C GLN A 73 1.15 4.90 14.41
N ALA A 74 1.46 6.18 14.53
CA ALA A 74 2.50 6.78 13.70
C ALA A 74 3.86 6.17 14.00
N ALA A 75 4.15 5.91 15.28
CA ALA A 75 5.41 5.30 15.65
C ALA A 75 5.52 3.88 15.09
N TYR A 76 4.42 3.12 15.18
CA TYR A 76 4.40 1.78 14.66
C TYR A 76 4.62 1.79 13.13
N ASP A 77 3.95 2.70 12.45
CA ASP A 77 4.07 2.81 11.00
C ASP A 77 5.49 3.17 10.59
N ALA A 78 6.13 4.05 11.33
CA ALA A 78 7.50 4.44 11.03
C ALA A 78 8.46 3.27 11.22
N GLU A 79 8.25 2.49 12.26
CA GLU A 79 9.10 1.34 12.53
C GLU A 79 8.91 0.29 11.43
N ARG A 80 7.66 0.07 11.02
CA ARG A 80 7.34 -0.87 9.96
C ARG A 80 7.99 -0.44 8.66
N THR A 81 7.91 0.84 8.33
CA THR A 81 8.52 1.36 7.10
C THR A 81 10.03 1.18 7.13
N ARG A 82 10.65 1.46 8.24
CA ARG A 82 12.10 1.27 8.35
C ARG A 82 12.48 -0.19 8.17
N ALA A 83 11.69 -1.10 8.73
CA ALA A 83 11.98 -2.52 8.60
C ALA A 83 11.85 -2.96 7.15
N LEU A 84 10.83 -2.49 6.45
CA LEU A 84 10.64 -2.85 5.05
C LEU A 84 11.74 -2.26 4.18
N GLU A 85 12.14 -1.03 4.46
CA GLU A 85 13.21 -0.41 3.70
C GLU A 85 14.53 -1.13 3.94
N ALA A 86 14.78 -1.54 5.18
CA ALA A 86 15.99 -2.29 5.49
C ALA A 86 16.01 -3.63 4.77
N ALA A 87 14.84 -4.17 4.46
CA ALA A 87 14.74 -5.43 3.72
C ALA A 87 14.83 -5.22 2.21
N GLY A 88 15.03 -3.98 1.76
CA GLY A 88 15.25 -3.70 0.35
C GLY A 88 14.01 -3.22 -0.40
N TRP A 89 12.97 -2.86 0.31
CA TRP A 89 11.74 -2.40 -0.33
C TRP A 89 11.66 -0.89 -0.34
N PHE A 90 11.09 -0.35 -1.38
CA PHE A 90 10.78 1.07 -1.45
C PHE A 90 9.28 1.22 -1.17
N VAL A 91 8.91 1.99 -0.17
CA VAL A 91 7.52 2.11 0.25
C VAL A 91 6.94 3.43 -0.21
N MET A 92 5.87 3.37 -1.00
CA MET A 92 5.12 4.54 -1.42
C MET A 92 3.79 4.53 -0.69
N ARG A 93 3.36 5.67 -0.21
CA ARG A 93 2.13 5.75 0.54
C ARG A 93 1.27 6.86 -0.04
N PHE A 94 0.00 6.54 -0.27
CA PHE A 94 -0.94 7.50 -0.80
C PHE A 94 -2.13 7.61 0.14
N TRP A 95 -2.68 8.80 0.23
CA TRP A 95 -3.90 8.99 1.00
C TRP A 95 -5.06 8.40 0.21
N ASN A 96 -6.07 7.93 0.91
CA ASN A 96 -7.26 7.43 0.23
C ASN A 96 -7.84 8.48 -0.69
N ASN A 97 -7.84 9.74 -0.26
CA ASN A 97 -8.38 10.83 -1.08
C ASN A 97 -7.61 10.99 -2.38
N ASP A 98 -6.32 10.75 -2.37
CA ASP A 98 -5.55 10.84 -3.60
C ASP A 98 -6.02 9.80 -4.61
N VAL A 99 -6.31 8.61 -4.15
CA VAL A 99 -6.78 7.56 -5.03
C VAL A 99 -8.18 7.88 -5.56
N ILE A 100 -9.03 8.41 -4.69
CA ILE A 100 -10.40 8.74 -5.07
C ILE A 100 -10.43 9.90 -6.05
N ASP A 101 -9.69 10.95 -5.77
CA ASP A 101 -9.78 12.20 -6.51
C ASP A 101 -8.78 12.34 -7.64
N ASN A 102 -7.70 11.60 -7.60
CA ASN A 102 -6.63 11.77 -8.58
C ASN A 102 -5.91 10.45 -8.85
N ILE A 103 -6.70 9.45 -9.25
CA ILE A 103 -6.13 8.13 -9.52
C ILE A 103 -5.07 8.18 -10.62
N GLN A 104 -5.22 9.08 -11.57
CA GLN A 104 -4.26 9.20 -12.64
C GLN A 104 -2.92 9.68 -12.13
N GLY A 105 -2.91 10.65 -11.24
CA GLY A 105 -1.68 11.13 -10.62
C GLY A 105 -1.01 10.06 -9.78
N VAL A 106 -1.81 9.25 -9.08
CA VAL A 106 -1.28 8.14 -8.31
C VAL A 106 -0.60 7.13 -9.24
N ALA A 107 -1.28 6.78 -10.33
CA ALA A 107 -0.73 5.82 -11.30
C ALA A 107 0.56 6.36 -11.92
N GLU A 108 0.60 7.65 -12.21
CA GLU A 108 1.79 8.24 -12.80
C GLU A 108 2.97 8.23 -11.83
N ALA A 109 2.69 8.48 -10.55
CA ALA A 109 3.75 8.45 -9.55
C ALA A 109 4.33 7.04 -9.40
N ILE A 110 3.45 6.04 -9.41
CA ILE A 110 3.89 4.65 -9.32
C ILE A 110 4.70 4.28 -10.57
N LEU A 111 4.22 4.70 -11.73
CA LEU A 111 4.91 4.40 -12.98
C LEU A 111 6.30 5.03 -12.98
N ALA A 112 6.43 6.26 -12.50
CA ALA A 112 7.72 6.92 -12.43
C ALA A 112 8.68 6.15 -11.55
N GLN A 113 8.20 5.64 -10.40
CA GLN A 113 9.05 4.87 -9.52
C GLN A 113 9.44 3.53 -10.14
N LEU A 114 8.54 2.92 -10.89
CA LEU A 114 8.85 1.66 -11.57
C LEU A 114 9.98 1.88 -12.59
N LYS A 115 9.95 2.99 -13.28
CA LYS A 115 10.99 3.30 -14.25
C LYS A 115 12.34 3.52 -13.57
N LEU A 116 12.33 4.18 -12.42
CA LEU A 116 13.56 4.38 -11.67
C LEU A 116 14.12 3.05 -11.20
N ALA A 117 13.25 2.16 -10.74
CA ALA A 117 13.68 0.86 -10.23
C ALA A 117 14.30 -0.01 -11.32
N ARG A 118 13.82 0.16 -12.55
CA ARG A 118 14.35 -0.61 -13.65
C ARG A 118 15.65 -0.04 -14.18
N GLY A 119 15.95 1.13 -13.73
CA GLY A 119 17.17 1.73 -14.07
C GLY A 119 17.24 2.33 -15.37
#